data_7d078757f6a8431a01512b034f44b7ca
#
_entry.id   7d078757f6a8431a01512b034f44b7ca
#
_cell.length_a   1.000
_cell.length_b   1.000
_cell.length_c   1.000
_cell.angle_alpha   90.00
_cell.angle_beta   90.00
_cell.angle_gamma   90.00
#
_symmetry.space_group_name_H-M   'P 1'
#
loop_
_entity.id
_entity.type
_entity.pdbx_description
1 polymer ?
#
loop_
_entity_poly.entity_id
_entity_poly.type
_entity_poly.pdbx_seq_one_letter_code
_entity_poly.pdbx_strand_id
1 'polypeptide(L)'
;MELTKVYVVQADNCASYGDYCNWTEGVFASEESAEKYISDEERRYDEDMRRIRELKELNDRRRDDGTYDSFEKYGWTAEEFEEYDSLRDYWSKAWRCCPFYWIEELEIKG
;
A
#
# COMPACT_ATOMS: atom_id res chain seq x y z
N MET A 1 -16.98 37.07 3.50
CA MET A 1 -16.46 35.92 2.74
C MET A 1 -16.10 34.80 3.70
N GLU A 2 -16.73 33.67 3.54
CA GLU A 2 -16.46 32.53 4.39
C GLU A 2 -15.25 31.77 3.91
N LEU A 3 -14.45 31.26 4.85
CA LEU A 3 -13.35 30.39 4.55
C LEU A 3 -13.79 28.95 4.81
N THR A 4 -13.52 28.09 3.85
CA THR A 4 -13.78 26.66 3.99
C THR A 4 -12.47 25.96 4.26
N LYS A 5 -12.43 25.16 5.30
CA LYS A 5 -11.26 24.33 5.58
C LYS A 5 -11.41 22.99 4.92
N VAL A 6 -10.35 22.54 4.29
CA VAL A 6 -10.27 21.18 3.77
C VAL A 6 -8.99 20.55 4.29
N TYR A 7 -8.98 19.23 4.30
CA TYR A 7 -7.90 18.42 4.86
C TYR A 7 -7.37 17.52 3.75
N VAL A 8 -6.14 17.80 3.34
CA VAL A 8 -5.53 17.10 2.23
C VAL A 8 -4.63 16.01 2.78
N VAL A 9 -4.91 14.76 2.42
CA VAL A 9 -4.05 13.65 2.79
C VAL A 9 -2.95 13.54 1.75
N GLN A 10 -1.74 13.72 2.20
CA GLN A 10 -0.53 13.58 1.41
C GLN A 10 0.17 12.29 1.80
N ALA A 11 0.95 11.77 0.90
CA ALA A 11 1.74 10.57 1.17
C ALA A 11 3.08 10.65 0.47
N ASP A 12 4.07 9.94 1.01
CA ASP A 12 5.32 9.71 0.31
C ASP A 12 5.76 8.27 0.52
N ASN A 13 6.79 7.85 -0.21
CA ASN A 13 7.31 6.49 -0.15
C ASN A 13 8.51 6.32 0.79
N CYS A 14 8.82 7.33 1.58
CA CYS A 14 9.94 7.33 2.52
C CYS A 14 11.29 6.97 1.89
N ALA A 15 11.39 7.01 0.57
CA ALA A 15 12.63 6.69 -0.11
C ALA A 15 13.62 7.84 -0.04
N SER A 16 14.91 7.51 -0.19
CA SER A 16 15.98 8.49 -0.23
C SER A 16 16.42 8.71 -1.67
N TYR A 17 16.89 9.88 -1.94
CA TYR A 17 17.47 10.24 -3.23
C TYR A 17 16.47 10.16 -4.38
N GLY A 18 16.89 9.69 -5.54
CA GLY A 18 16.11 9.74 -6.76
C GLY A 18 14.83 8.93 -6.78
N ASP A 19 14.65 8.04 -5.82
CA ASP A 19 13.46 7.20 -5.75
C ASP A 19 12.34 7.82 -4.91
N TYR A 20 12.60 8.98 -4.30
CA TYR A 20 11.59 9.67 -3.49
C TYR A 20 10.45 10.16 -4.37
N CYS A 21 9.23 9.92 -3.89
CA CYS A 21 8.03 10.35 -4.57
C CYS A 21 6.98 10.73 -3.54
N ASN A 22 6.26 11.82 -3.78
CA ASN A 22 5.12 12.18 -2.96
C ASN A 22 3.90 12.42 -3.86
N TRP A 23 2.72 12.30 -3.26
CA TRP A 23 1.48 12.46 -4.00
C TRP A 23 0.34 12.82 -3.06
N THR A 24 -0.76 13.30 -3.65
CA THR A 24 -1.99 13.58 -2.91
C THR A 24 -2.91 12.38 -3.00
N GLU A 25 -3.31 11.86 -1.83
CA GLU A 25 -4.26 10.74 -1.78
C GLU A 25 -5.70 11.21 -1.89
N GLY A 26 -6.03 12.34 -1.30
CA GLY A 26 -7.40 12.84 -1.37
C GLY A 26 -7.60 14.11 -0.58
N VAL A 27 -8.77 14.70 -0.74
CA VAL A 27 -9.18 15.91 -0.05
C VAL A 27 -10.46 15.62 0.71
N PHE A 28 -10.50 15.99 1.99
CA PHE A 28 -11.59 15.66 2.89
C PHE A 28 -12.16 16.91 3.53
N ALA A 29 -13.46 16.87 3.80
CA ALA A 29 -14.16 18.00 4.40
C ALA A 29 -13.91 18.12 5.90
N SER A 30 -13.44 17.06 6.56
CA SER A 30 -13.16 17.06 7.99
C SER A 30 -11.85 16.34 8.28
N GLU A 31 -11.20 16.77 9.36
CA GLU A 31 -9.98 16.12 9.83
C GLU A 31 -10.26 14.67 10.22
N GLU A 32 -11.40 14.43 10.85
CA GLU A 32 -11.80 13.09 11.26
C GLU A 32 -11.88 12.12 10.07
N SER A 33 -12.48 12.58 8.96
CA SER A 33 -12.56 11.75 7.75
C SER A 33 -11.19 11.47 7.16
N ALA A 34 -10.30 12.47 7.18
CA ALA A 34 -8.92 12.31 6.70
C ALA A 34 -8.15 11.30 7.56
N GLU A 35 -8.29 11.41 8.88
CA GLU A 35 -7.63 10.48 9.81
C GLU A 35 -8.14 9.05 9.63
N LYS A 36 -9.44 8.90 9.42
CA LYS A 36 -10.02 7.58 9.17
C LYS A 36 -9.49 6.98 7.89
N TYR A 37 -9.38 7.78 6.85
CA TYR A 37 -8.80 7.33 5.58
C TYR A 37 -7.38 6.80 5.77
N ILE A 38 -6.54 7.56 6.48
CA ILE A 38 -5.16 7.16 6.74
C ILE A 38 -5.13 5.84 7.53
N SER A 39 -5.94 5.75 8.58
CA SER A 39 -6.01 4.54 9.41
C SER A 39 -6.41 3.32 8.59
N ASP A 40 -7.39 3.47 7.71
CA ASP A 40 -7.85 2.37 6.86
C ASP A 40 -6.76 1.95 5.86
N GLU A 41 -6.05 2.90 5.28
CA GLU A 41 -4.97 2.62 4.33
C GLU A 41 -3.77 1.96 5.01
N GLU A 42 -3.41 2.41 6.21
CA GLU A 42 -2.32 1.79 6.97
C GLU A 42 -2.66 0.35 7.34
N ARG A 43 -3.90 0.09 7.73
CA ARG A 43 -4.35 -1.26 8.05
C ARG A 43 -4.31 -2.15 6.79
N ARG A 44 -4.76 -1.64 5.66
CA ARG A 44 -4.71 -2.36 4.39
C ARG A 44 -3.28 -2.72 4.02
N TYR A 45 -2.35 -1.79 4.17
CA TYR A 45 -0.94 -2.03 3.91
C TYR A 45 -0.41 -3.17 4.78
N ASP A 46 -0.70 -3.12 6.09
CA ASP A 46 -0.25 -4.14 7.02
C ASP A 46 -0.82 -5.53 6.70
N GLU A 47 -2.10 -5.57 6.35
CA GLU A 47 -2.76 -6.82 5.97
C GLU A 47 -2.17 -7.41 4.70
N ASP A 48 -1.94 -6.58 3.69
CA ASP A 48 -1.39 -7.02 2.41
C ASP A 48 0.07 -7.46 2.56
N MET A 49 0.86 -6.75 3.37
CA MET A 49 2.25 -7.15 3.64
C MET A 49 2.30 -8.47 4.38
N ARG A 50 1.39 -8.72 5.31
CA ARG A 50 1.29 -10.00 6.01
C ARG A 50 0.95 -11.12 5.03
N ARG A 51 0.00 -10.87 4.12
CA ARG A 51 -0.38 -11.87 3.12
C ARG A 51 0.78 -12.18 2.16
N ILE A 52 1.50 -11.17 1.72
CA ILE A 52 2.69 -11.36 0.88
C ILE A 52 3.70 -12.24 1.60
N ARG A 53 3.92 -12.01 2.88
CA ARG A 53 4.86 -12.80 3.68
C ARG A 53 4.39 -14.26 3.80
N GLU A 54 3.10 -14.47 4.04
CA GLU A 54 2.52 -15.81 4.12
C GLU A 54 2.72 -16.56 2.81
N LEU A 55 2.49 -15.91 1.68
CA LEU A 55 2.68 -16.53 0.37
C LEU A 55 4.15 -16.87 0.11
N LYS A 56 5.07 -16.01 0.52
CA LYS A 56 6.50 -16.30 0.40
C LYS A 56 6.91 -17.50 1.24
N GLU A 57 6.44 -17.58 2.47
CA GLU A 57 6.72 -18.70 3.35
C GLU A 57 6.16 -20.01 2.81
N LEU A 58 4.96 -19.95 2.24
CA LEU A 58 4.33 -21.11 1.61
C LEU A 58 5.15 -21.61 0.41
N ASN A 59 5.61 -20.68 -0.42
CA ASN A 59 6.47 -21.00 -1.55
C ASN A 59 7.76 -21.68 -1.09
N ASP A 60 8.41 -21.11 -0.10
CA ASP A 60 9.68 -21.64 0.42
C ASP A 60 9.51 -23.04 0.99
N ARG A 61 8.45 -23.28 1.76
CA ARG A 61 8.18 -24.61 2.32
C ARG A 61 7.93 -25.64 1.23
N ARG A 62 7.13 -25.30 0.23
CA ARG A 62 6.81 -26.25 -0.86
C ARG A 62 8.04 -26.55 -1.70
N ARG A 63 8.90 -25.58 -1.90
CA ARG A 63 10.14 -25.80 -2.66
C ARG A 63 11.10 -26.69 -1.87
N ASP A 64 11.22 -26.46 -0.57
CA ASP A 64 12.07 -27.28 0.29
C ASP A 64 11.58 -28.72 0.39
N ASP A 65 10.26 -28.90 0.44
CA ASP A 65 9.64 -30.24 0.53
C ASP A 65 9.54 -30.92 -0.82
N GLY A 66 9.79 -30.21 -1.91
CA GLY A 66 9.61 -30.74 -3.26
C GLY A 66 8.16 -30.99 -3.63
N THR A 67 7.23 -30.30 -2.96
CA THR A 67 5.79 -30.51 -3.14
C THR A 67 5.09 -29.43 -3.96
N TYR A 68 5.84 -28.62 -4.67
CA TYR A 68 5.23 -27.62 -5.53
C TYR A 68 4.65 -28.28 -6.79
N ASP A 69 3.61 -27.66 -7.33
CA ASP A 69 2.94 -28.18 -8.50
C ASP A 69 3.69 -27.86 -9.81
N SER A 70 3.02 -28.07 -10.93
CA SER A 70 3.60 -27.87 -12.25
C SER A 70 3.82 -26.40 -12.62
N PHE A 71 3.60 -25.46 -11.70
CA PHE A 71 3.87 -24.07 -11.96
C PHE A 71 5.36 -23.77 -11.83
N GLU A 72 6.12 -24.69 -12.29
CA GLU A 72 7.55 -24.63 -12.55
C GLU A 72 8.41 -24.11 -11.40
N LYS A 73 8.91 -22.90 -11.52
CA LYS A 73 9.92 -22.35 -10.62
C LYS A 73 9.39 -21.96 -9.25
N TYR A 74 8.08 -21.97 -9.07
CA TYR A 74 7.46 -21.46 -7.86
C TYR A 74 6.73 -22.56 -7.12
N GLY A 75 6.75 -22.48 -5.80
CA GLY A 75 5.97 -23.39 -4.95
C GLY A 75 4.52 -22.98 -4.81
N TRP A 76 4.02 -22.14 -5.68
CA TRP A 76 2.64 -21.66 -5.65
C TRP A 76 1.79 -22.34 -6.71
N THR A 77 0.48 -22.44 -6.43
CA THR A 77 -0.49 -22.67 -7.47
C THR A 77 -0.60 -21.44 -8.35
N ALA A 78 -1.23 -21.58 -9.52
CA ALA A 78 -1.44 -20.43 -10.41
C ALA A 78 -2.23 -19.30 -9.73
N GLU A 79 -3.25 -19.67 -8.94
CA GLU A 79 -4.06 -18.69 -8.21
C GLU A 79 -3.26 -17.95 -7.13
N GLU A 80 -2.43 -18.67 -6.41
CA GLU A 80 -1.57 -18.08 -5.39
C GLU A 80 -0.53 -17.14 -6.00
N PHE A 81 0.03 -17.52 -7.12
CA PHE A 81 0.99 -16.66 -7.84
C PHE A 81 0.31 -15.38 -8.31
N GLU A 82 -0.90 -15.49 -8.87
CA GLU A 82 -1.66 -14.32 -9.30
C GLU A 82 -1.94 -13.37 -8.14
N GLU A 83 -2.32 -13.91 -6.99
CA GLU A 83 -2.56 -13.11 -5.79
C GLU A 83 -1.30 -12.38 -5.36
N TYR A 84 -0.18 -13.10 -5.28
CA TYR A 84 1.10 -12.55 -4.89
C TYR A 84 1.55 -11.44 -5.84
N ASP A 85 1.44 -11.71 -7.14
CA ASP A 85 1.84 -10.75 -8.17
C ASP A 85 1.01 -9.47 -8.11
N SER A 86 -0.30 -9.61 -7.93
CA SER A 86 -1.21 -8.46 -7.82
C SER A 86 -0.92 -7.61 -6.60
N LEU A 87 -0.69 -8.24 -5.45
CA LEU A 87 -0.37 -7.53 -4.22
C LEU A 87 0.98 -6.79 -4.34
N ARG A 88 1.96 -7.47 -4.88
CA ARG A 88 3.28 -6.86 -5.09
C ARG A 88 3.23 -5.73 -6.10
N ASP A 89 2.50 -5.91 -7.18
CA ASP A 89 2.37 -4.87 -8.19
C ASP A 89 1.76 -3.60 -7.60
N TYR A 90 0.72 -3.74 -6.80
CA TYR A 90 0.07 -2.59 -6.18
C TYR A 90 1.01 -1.82 -5.26
N TRP A 91 1.73 -2.53 -4.36
CA TRP A 91 2.55 -1.89 -3.34
C TRP A 91 3.99 -1.63 -3.76
N SER A 92 4.46 -2.25 -4.84
CA SER A 92 5.83 -2.05 -5.33
C SER A 92 5.94 -0.92 -6.35
N LYS A 93 4.85 -0.31 -6.74
CA LYS A 93 4.92 0.90 -7.55
C LYS A 93 5.71 1.94 -6.76
N ALA A 94 6.57 2.68 -7.46
CA ALA A 94 7.53 3.56 -6.82
C ALA A 94 6.92 4.51 -5.79
N TRP A 95 5.70 4.92 -6.03
CA TRP A 95 5.02 5.87 -5.17
C TRP A 95 4.20 5.22 -4.05
N ARG A 96 4.10 3.90 -4.00
CA ARG A 96 3.30 3.22 -2.98
C ARG A 96 4.10 2.37 -2.01
N CYS A 97 5.38 2.21 -2.26
CA CYS A 97 6.23 1.37 -1.41
C CYS A 97 6.42 2.04 -0.04
N CYS A 98 6.07 1.36 1.04
CA CYS A 98 6.19 1.86 2.41
C CYS A 98 5.57 3.26 2.58
N PRO A 99 4.28 3.43 2.30
CA PRO A 99 3.69 4.77 2.30
C PRO A 99 3.68 5.40 3.69
N PHE A 100 4.00 6.67 3.74
CA PHE A 100 3.89 7.50 4.93
C PHE A 100 2.88 8.59 4.64
N TYR A 101 1.89 8.74 5.51
CA TYR A 101 0.78 9.66 5.29
C TYR A 101 0.81 10.82 6.28
N TRP A 102 0.34 12.00 5.84
CA TRP A 102 0.11 13.13 6.72
C TRP A 102 -1.03 13.97 6.19
N ILE A 103 -1.52 14.90 7.03
CA ILE A 103 -2.65 15.76 6.70
C ILE A 103 -2.15 17.22 6.64
N GLU A 104 -2.54 17.90 5.58
CA GLU A 104 -2.33 19.34 5.47
C GLU A 104 -3.70 20.02 5.52
N GLU A 105 -3.85 20.99 6.44
CA GLU A 105 -5.05 21.77 6.53
C GLU A 105 -4.91 22.99 5.61
N LEU A 106 -5.89 23.17 4.74
CA LEU A 106 -5.91 24.29 3.82
C LEU A 106 -7.21 25.07 3.97
N GLU A 107 -7.12 26.37 3.80
CA GLU A 107 -8.28 27.25 3.80
C GLU A 107 -8.56 27.69 2.37
N ILE A 108 -9.79 27.54 1.95
CA ILE A 108 -10.22 27.93 0.61
C ILE A 108 -11.21 29.08 0.75
N LYS A 109 -10.95 30.17 0.09
CA LYS A 109 -11.87 31.30 0.07
C LYS A 109 -13.06 30.95 -0.82
N GLY A 110 -14.22 31.03 -0.21
CA GLY A 110 -15.47 30.75 -0.89
C GLY A 110 -15.99 31.88 -1.73
#